data_14654af9bf40326deb60d3e5187055a6
#
_entry.id   14654af9bf40326deb60d3e5187055a6
#
_cell.length_a   1.000
_cell.length_b   1.000
_cell.length_c   1.000
_cell.angle_alpha   90.00
_cell.angle_beta   90.00
_cell.angle_gamma   90.00
#
_symmetry.space_group_name_H-M   'P 1'
#
loop_
_entity.id
_entity.type
_entity.pdbx_description
1 polymer ?
#
loop_
_entity_poly.entity_id
_entity_poly.type
_entity_poly.pdbx_seq_one_letter_code
_entity_poly.pdbx_strand_id
1 'polypeptide(L)'
;MKMKIYFSKVYRFLIVLVLLESYIFTRSSNAFFPRINEPNKQELKSKSIAFGKTAIHLIQFGQNNEAIKLLKLAVKLNPKETELWTSLAEAQVRVNKNYQALSSLNKAIKLKPREDNIHFSKASIYINLNNLQKAKSSIKKGLSINKDNERGYFQLGNTEIMLKNYQLALNAFKKSSKINSKFWQSINNEGLVLYELNNSKEAILRFKSALNISNDAEPMLALAIALISSGKKSTESLKLAKEALKANPQYVSRDYQAKQLWGKKLQESAQILFKMQEMRKVVKEAKEKNE
;
A
#
# COMPACT_ATOMS: atom_id res chain seq x y z
N MET A 1 1.17 44.57 82.43
CA MET A 1 2.45 43.91 82.07
C MET A 1 2.38 42.38 82.04
N LYS A 2 1.42 41.70 82.68
CA LYS A 2 1.32 40.23 82.70
C LYS A 2 0.72 39.60 81.40
N MET A 3 -0.07 40.36 80.62
CA MET A 3 -0.73 39.81 79.36
C MET A 3 0.24 39.69 78.20
N LYS A 4 1.25 40.56 78.03
CA LYS A 4 2.27 40.47 76.98
C LYS A 4 3.19 39.23 77.06
N ILE A 5 3.41 38.76 78.31
CA ILE A 5 4.28 37.58 78.52
C ILE A 5 3.54 36.26 78.17
N TYR A 6 2.21 36.22 78.34
CA TYR A 6 1.40 35.07 78.04
C TYR A 6 1.29 34.83 76.50
N PHE A 7 1.13 35.90 75.75
CA PHE A 7 1.10 35.84 74.29
C PHE A 7 2.44 35.38 73.69
N SER A 8 3.56 35.81 74.30
CA SER A 8 4.88 35.39 73.82
C SER A 8 5.16 33.91 74.08
N LYS A 9 4.66 33.33 75.18
CA LYS A 9 4.81 31.88 75.43
C LYS A 9 3.94 31.01 74.61
N VAL A 10 2.69 31.44 74.34
CA VAL A 10 1.76 30.70 73.44
C VAL A 10 2.24 30.73 71.97
N TYR A 11 2.78 31.89 71.53
CA TYR A 11 3.33 32.02 70.20
C TYR A 11 4.59 31.17 69.99
N ARG A 12 5.46 31.06 70.98
CA ARG A 12 6.62 30.18 70.96
C ARG A 12 6.23 28.69 70.97
N PHE A 13 5.16 28.33 71.65
CA PHE A 13 4.66 26.94 71.70
C PHE A 13 4.02 26.57 70.37
N LEU A 14 3.28 27.47 69.72
CA LEU A 14 2.73 27.28 68.39
C LEU A 14 3.82 27.12 67.32
N ILE A 15 4.90 27.94 67.40
CA ILE A 15 6.01 27.82 66.44
C ILE A 15 6.75 26.48 66.64
N VAL A 16 6.92 25.99 67.84
CA VAL A 16 7.54 24.68 68.11
C VAL A 16 6.65 23.55 67.65
N LEU A 17 5.30 23.68 67.79
CA LEU A 17 4.37 22.67 67.25
C LEU A 17 4.41 22.59 65.71
N VAL A 18 4.40 23.74 65.02
CA VAL A 18 4.50 23.79 63.53
C VAL A 18 5.86 23.28 63.04
N LEU A 19 6.94 23.54 63.79
CA LEU A 19 8.25 22.97 63.44
C LEU A 19 8.35 21.48 63.73
N LEU A 20 7.64 20.96 64.76
CA LEU A 20 7.53 19.52 65.02
C LEU A 20 6.70 18.81 63.96
N GLU A 21 5.59 19.40 63.54
CA GLU A 21 4.79 18.85 62.43
C GLU A 21 5.57 18.88 61.12
N SER A 22 6.31 19.93 60.80
CA SER A 22 7.19 19.98 59.64
C SER A 22 8.34 18.95 59.72
N TYR A 23 8.86 18.66 60.92
CA TYR A 23 9.92 17.67 61.13
C TYR A 23 9.38 16.21 61.04
N ILE A 24 8.10 15.99 61.38
CA ILE A 24 7.47 14.69 61.23
C ILE A 24 7.11 14.45 59.74
N PHE A 25 6.75 15.52 58.98
CA PHE A 25 6.46 15.44 57.57
C PHE A 25 7.70 15.30 56.67
N THR A 26 8.90 15.69 57.17
CA THR A 26 10.16 15.54 56.45
C THR A 26 10.90 14.21 56.74
N ARG A 27 10.38 13.37 57.65
CA ARG A 27 10.75 11.96 57.58
C ARG A 27 10.15 11.41 56.30
N SER A 28 10.94 11.53 55.21
CA SER A 28 10.72 10.81 54.00
C SER A 28 10.22 9.42 54.37
N SER A 29 8.93 9.19 54.13
CA SER A 29 8.50 7.83 53.88
C SER A 29 9.44 7.34 52.76
N ASN A 30 10.39 6.49 53.10
CA ASN A 30 11.03 5.63 52.12
C ASN A 30 9.89 4.74 51.59
N ALA A 31 8.99 5.33 50.80
CA ALA A 31 8.13 4.57 49.94
C ALA A 31 9.12 3.74 49.14
N PHE A 32 9.15 2.46 49.41
CA PHE A 32 9.92 1.48 48.70
C PHE A 32 9.30 1.41 47.31
N PHE A 33 9.61 2.42 46.48
CA PHE A 33 9.39 2.29 45.04
C PHE A 33 10.37 1.22 44.59
N PRO A 34 9.88 0.04 44.15
CA PRO A 34 10.78 -0.96 43.62
C PRO A 34 11.57 -0.23 42.54
N ARG A 35 12.90 -0.21 42.65
CA ARG A 35 13.77 0.27 41.57
C ARG A 35 13.45 -0.54 40.34
N ILE A 36 12.56 -0.01 39.49
CA ILE A 36 12.34 -0.56 38.17
C ILE A 36 13.67 -0.30 37.46
N ASN A 37 14.46 -1.33 37.28
CA ASN A 37 15.67 -1.24 36.47
C ASN A 37 15.25 -0.70 35.12
N GLU A 38 15.76 0.47 34.75
CA GLU A 38 15.51 0.99 33.40
C GLU A 38 15.96 -0.05 32.39
N PRO A 39 15.09 -0.45 31.44
CA PRO A 39 15.45 -1.46 30.48
C PRO A 39 16.66 -0.98 29.67
N ASN A 40 17.67 -1.82 29.55
CA ASN A 40 18.84 -1.47 28.76
C ASN A 40 18.47 -1.35 27.28
N LYS A 41 19.31 -0.63 26.52
CA LYS A 41 19.08 -0.36 25.09
C LYS A 41 18.90 -1.64 24.26
N GLN A 42 19.58 -2.72 24.62
CA GLN A 42 19.49 -4.00 23.90
C GLN A 42 18.15 -4.69 24.17
N GLU A 43 17.66 -4.62 25.39
CA GLU A 43 16.32 -5.12 25.76
C GLU A 43 15.21 -4.36 25.06
N LEU A 44 15.28 -3.03 25.00
CA LEU A 44 14.33 -2.19 24.25
C LEU A 44 14.33 -2.55 22.76
N LYS A 45 15.51 -2.77 22.15
CA LYS A 45 15.65 -3.20 20.78
C LYS A 45 15.01 -4.58 20.57
N SER A 46 15.30 -5.54 21.44
CA SER A 46 14.73 -6.90 21.37
C SER A 46 13.19 -6.87 21.44
N LYS A 47 12.63 -6.15 22.43
CA LYS A 47 11.18 -5.98 22.58
C LYS A 47 10.56 -5.29 21.36
N SER A 48 11.22 -4.29 20.79
CA SER A 48 10.71 -3.58 19.60
C SER A 48 10.62 -4.53 18.39
N ILE A 49 11.62 -5.40 18.18
CA ILE A 49 11.62 -6.41 17.12
C ILE A 49 10.51 -7.43 17.34
N ALA A 50 10.32 -7.90 18.58
CA ALA A 50 9.24 -8.82 18.92
C ALA A 50 7.85 -8.21 18.60
N PHE A 51 7.62 -6.96 19.01
CA PHE A 51 6.38 -6.24 18.67
C PHE A 51 6.21 -6.07 17.16
N GLY A 52 7.29 -5.77 16.44
CA GLY A 52 7.28 -5.68 14.98
C GLY A 52 6.83 -7.00 14.33
N LYS A 53 7.41 -8.13 14.74
CA LYS A 53 7.03 -9.46 14.24
C LYS A 53 5.57 -9.78 14.52
N THR A 54 5.10 -9.58 15.75
CA THR A 54 3.69 -9.78 16.12
C THR A 54 2.78 -8.88 15.27
N ALA A 55 3.15 -7.63 15.05
CA ALA A 55 2.37 -6.71 14.23
C ALA A 55 2.28 -7.15 12.75
N ILE A 56 3.35 -7.71 12.19
CA ILE A 56 3.34 -8.27 10.82
C ILE A 56 2.33 -9.42 10.74
N HIS A 57 2.29 -10.33 11.73
CA HIS A 57 1.27 -11.38 11.79
C HIS A 57 -0.13 -10.79 11.87
N LEU A 58 -0.36 -9.77 12.72
CA LEU A 58 -1.66 -9.10 12.80
C LEU A 58 -2.09 -8.49 11.45
N ILE A 59 -1.16 -7.92 10.69
CA ILE A 59 -1.42 -7.39 9.34
C ILE A 59 -1.87 -8.52 8.40
N GLN A 60 -1.24 -9.69 8.46
CA GLN A 60 -1.60 -10.85 7.63
C GLN A 60 -3.03 -11.34 7.92
N PHE A 61 -3.47 -11.26 9.18
CA PHE A 61 -4.83 -11.61 9.60
C PHE A 61 -5.83 -10.44 9.51
N GLY A 62 -5.46 -9.32 8.89
CA GLY A 62 -6.34 -8.16 8.71
C GLY A 62 -6.56 -7.31 9.97
N GLN A 63 -5.92 -7.65 11.10
CA GLN A 63 -6.02 -6.93 12.38
C GLN A 63 -5.13 -5.68 12.35
N ASN A 64 -5.40 -4.80 11.38
CA ASN A 64 -4.52 -3.67 11.07
C ASN A 64 -4.50 -2.58 12.17
N ASN A 65 -5.59 -2.38 12.89
CA ASN A 65 -5.64 -1.39 13.97
C ASN A 65 -4.78 -1.81 15.17
N GLU A 66 -4.80 -3.08 15.53
CA GLU A 66 -3.97 -3.70 16.57
C GLU A 66 -2.50 -3.64 16.18
N ALA A 67 -2.19 -3.98 14.92
CA ALA A 67 -0.85 -3.86 14.36
C ALA A 67 -0.31 -2.42 14.47
N ILE A 68 -1.12 -1.41 14.15
CA ILE A 68 -0.72 0.00 14.30
C ILE A 68 -0.38 0.36 15.75
N LYS A 69 -1.14 -0.15 16.74
CA LYS A 69 -0.85 0.11 18.17
C LYS A 69 0.52 -0.46 18.55
N LEU A 70 0.78 -1.72 18.18
CA LEU A 70 2.06 -2.37 18.46
C LEU A 70 3.23 -1.71 17.73
N LEU A 71 3.06 -1.37 16.45
CA LEU A 71 4.11 -0.71 15.66
C LEU A 71 4.42 0.69 16.17
N LYS A 72 3.41 1.45 16.64
CA LYS A 72 3.65 2.74 17.30
C LYS A 72 4.48 2.58 18.59
N LEU A 73 4.27 1.50 19.34
CA LEU A 73 5.09 1.20 20.51
C LEU A 73 6.50 0.77 20.05
N ALA A 74 6.60 -0.11 19.08
CA ALA A 74 7.88 -0.61 18.56
C ALA A 74 8.79 0.53 18.06
N VAL A 75 8.25 1.49 17.27
CA VAL A 75 9.03 2.64 16.78
C VAL A 75 9.42 3.63 17.89
N LYS A 76 8.68 3.68 19.02
CA LYS A 76 9.09 4.45 20.19
C LYS A 76 10.28 3.79 20.90
N LEU A 77 10.28 2.46 21.02
CA LEU A 77 11.36 1.70 21.65
C LEU A 77 12.63 1.67 20.81
N ASN A 78 12.49 1.58 19.47
CA ASN A 78 13.61 1.59 18.54
C ASN A 78 13.31 2.47 17.31
N PRO A 79 13.45 3.79 17.42
CA PRO A 79 13.11 4.72 16.32
C PRO A 79 14.07 4.67 15.14
N LYS A 80 15.22 3.98 15.26
CA LYS A 80 16.22 3.85 14.20
C LYS A 80 16.00 2.62 13.30
N GLU A 81 15.00 1.78 13.60
CA GLU A 81 14.70 0.59 12.82
C GLU A 81 13.75 0.94 11.66
N THR A 82 14.28 0.92 10.45
CA THR A 82 13.56 1.34 9.23
C THR A 82 12.35 0.43 8.95
N GLU A 83 12.52 -0.86 9.18
CA GLU A 83 11.51 -1.90 8.94
C GLU A 83 10.25 -1.67 9.79
N LEU A 84 10.38 -1.16 11.00
CA LEU A 84 9.24 -0.82 11.85
C LEU A 84 8.43 0.35 11.28
N TRP A 85 9.11 1.36 10.74
CA TRP A 85 8.44 2.50 10.10
C TRP A 85 7.74 2.13 8.80
N THR A 86 8.34 1.24 7.98
CA THR A 86 7.70 0.74 6.75
C THR A 86 6.51 -0.15 7.07
N SER A 87 6.61 -1.04 8.05
CA SER A 87 5.47 -1.87 8.51
C SER A 87 4.35 -1.01 9.10
N LEU A 88 4.68 0.04 9.86
CA LEU A 88 3.69 0.98 10.37
C LEU A 88 2.96 1.69 9.24
N ALA A 89 3.68 2.11 8.21
CA ALA A 89 3.09 2.73 7.03
C ALA A 89 2.17 1.74 6.29
N GLU A 90 2.57 0.48 6.11
CA GLU A 90 1.73 -0.54 5.50
C GLU A 90 0.42 -0.74 6.25
N ALA A 91 0.48 -0.95 7.56
CA ALA A 91 -0.72 -1.10 8.38
C ALA A 91 -1.64 0.14 8.31
N GLN A 92 -1.05 1.35 8.27
CA GLN A 92 -1.79 2.60 8.12
C GLN A 92 -2.49 2.71 6.76
N VAL A 93 -1.85 2.28 5.66
CA VAL A 93 -2.47 2.23 4.33
C VAL A 93 -3.68 1.31 4.32
N ARG A 94 -3.58 0.13 4.92
CA ARG A 94 -4.67 -0.86 4.96
C ARG A 94 -5.94 -0.35 5.67
N VAL A 95 -5.81 0.67 6.50
CA VAL A 95 -6.94 1.35 7.17
C VAL A 95 -7.17 2.77 6.64
N ASN A 96 -6.72 3.05 5.41
CA ASN A 96 -6.88 4.33 4.70
C ASN A 96 -6.26 5.55 5.40
N LYS A 97 -5.33 5.36 6.35
CA LYS A 97 -4.62 6.46 7.03
C LYS A 97 -3.42 6.94 6.20
N ASN A 98 -3.66 7.31 4.95
CA ASN A 98 -2.64 7.60 3.94
C ASN A 98 -1.65 8.70 4.34
N TYR A 99 -2.10 9.80 4.96
CA TYR A 99 -1.20 10.87 5.40
C TYR A 99 -0.29 10.45 6.56
N GLN A 100 -0.78 9.60 7.47
CA GLN A 100 0.05 9.04 8.54
C GLN A 100 1.08 8.08 7.95
N ALA A 101 0.70 7.26 6.98
CA ALA A 101 1.60 6.37 6.26
C ALA A 101 2.73 7.14 5.53
N LEU A 102 2.42 8.26 4.87
CA LEU A 102 3.44 9.15 4.28
C LEU A 102 4.41 9.68 5.33
N SER A 103 3.93 10.05 6.53
CA SER A 103 4.78 10.49 7.63
C SER A 103 5.72 9.38 8.09
N SER A 104 5.20 8.15 8.23
CA SER A 104 5.99 6.97 8.61
C SER A 104 7.05 6.65 7.55
N LEU A 105 6.70 6.64 6.25
CA LEU A 105 7.67 6.45 5.17
C LEU A 105 8.72 7.56 5.09
N ASN A 106 8.36 8.81 5.40
CA ASN A 106 9.35 9.90 5.45
C ASN A 106 10.37 9.68 6.59
N LYS A 107 9.97 9.06 7.71
CA LYS A 107 10.93 8.64 8.75
C LYS A 107 11.83 7.50 8.25
N ALA A 108 11.26 6.50 7.57
CA ALA A 108 12.03 5.42 6.95
C ALA A 108 13.05 5.94 5.92
N ILE A 109 12.66 6.87 5.03
CA ILE A 109 13.55 7.48 4.03
C ILE A 109 14.70 8.24 4.70
N LYS A 110 14.46 8.94 5.82
CA LYS A 110 15.53 9.63 6.56
C LYS A 110 16.56 8.65 7.12
N LEU A 111 16.14 7.44 7.49
CA LEU A 111 17.03 6.40 8.02
C LEU A 111 17.77 5.67 6.92
N LYS A 112 17.09 5.32 5.81
CA LYS A 112 17.66 4.62 4.66
C LYS A 112 17.27 5.34 3.35
N PRO A 113 17.95 6.43 2.98
CA PRO A 113 17.57 7.25 1.81
C PRO A 113 17.79 6.56 0.46
N ARG A 114 18.61 5.50 0.41
CA ARG A 114 18.92 4.73 -0.81
C ARG A 114 18.19 3.38 -0.87
N GLU A 115 17.06 3.25 -0.18
CA GLU A 115 16.20 2.07 -0.25
C GLU A 115 15.06 2.34 -1.24
N ASP A 116 15.14 1.73 -2.43
CA ASP A 116 14.21 1.99 -3.54
C ASP A 116 12.76 1.64 -3.20
N ASN A 117 12.54 0.52 -2.49
CA ASN A 117 11.21 0.04 -2.13
C ASN A 117 10.39 1.04 -1.29
N ILE A 118 11.06 1.86 -0.46
CA ILE A 118 10.36 2.88 0.34
C ILE A 118 9.79 3.96 -0.58
N HIS A 119 10.49 4.32 -1.65
CA HIS A 119 10.01 5.29 -2.63
C HIS A 119 8.85 4.73 -3.46
N PHE A 120 8.86 3.44 -3.82
CA PHE A 120 7.73 2.79 -4.49
C PHE A 120 6.50 2.69 -3.57
N SER A 121 6.69 2.35 -2.30
CA SER A 121 5.60 2.36 -1.31
C SER A 121 4.99 3.75 -1.15
N LYS A 122 5.83 4.80 -1.11
CA LYS A 122 5.37 6.19 -1.08
C LYS A 122 4.57 6.57 -2.33
N ALA A 123 4.99 6.08 -3.49
CA ALA A 123 4.27 6.28 -4.74
C ALA A 123 2.88 5.64 -4.72
N SER A 124 2.75 4.41 -4.22
CA SER A 124 1.47 3.73 -4.06
C SER A 124 0.50 4.55 -3.20
N ILE A 125 0.98 5.16 -2.12
CA ILE A 125 0.15 6.04 -1.29
C ILE A 125 -0.30 7.28 -2.06
N TYR A 126 0.58 7.88 -2.86
CA TYR A 126 0.20 9.02 -3.69
C TYR A 126 -0.81 8.65 -4.79
N ILE A 127 -0.75 7.42 -5.33
CA ILE A 127 -1.77 6.88 -6.24
C ILE A 127 -3.12 6.79 -5.52
N ASN A 128 -3.16 6.21 -4.32
CA ASN A 128 -4.38 6.12 -3.50
C ASN A 128 -4.98 7.52 -3.18
N LEU A 129 -4.13 8.53 -3.05
CA LEU A 129 -4.53 9.93 -2.85
C LEU A 129 -4.84 10.67 -4.17
N ASN A 130 -4.85 9.97 -5.31
CA ASN A 130 -4.99 10.53 -6.66
C ASN A 130 -3.97 11.66 -6.98
N ASN A 131 -2.82 11.66 -6.30
CA ASN A 131 -1.75 12.63 -6.55
C ASN A 131 -0.69 12.03 -7.50
N LEU A 132 -1.08 11.86 -8.76
CA LEU A 132 -0.32 11.09 -9.75
C LEU A 132 1.05 11.70 -10.07
N GLN A 133 1.19 13.02 -10.01
CA GLN A 133 2.49 13.68 -10.24
C GLN A 133 3.50 13.38 -9.13
N LYS A 134 3.04 13.40 -7.86
CA LYS A 134 3.90 13.01 -6.73
C LYS A 134 4.21 11.51 -6.75
N ALA A 135 3.27 10.69 -7.18
CA ALA A 135 3.49 9.26 -7.40
C ALA A 135 4.62 9.04 -8.42
N LYS A 136 4.49 9.63 -9.62
CA LYS A 136 5.50 9.57 -10.68
C LYS A 136 6.87 10.03 -10.20
N SER A 137 6.95 11.15 -9.46
CA SER A 137 8.19 11.65 -8.89
C SER A 137 8.82 10.63 -7.93
N SER A 138 8.01 10.03 -7.05
CA SER A 138 8.48 9.02 -6.10
C SER A 138 8.97 7.75 -6.82
N ILE A 139 8.26 7.27 -7.84
CA ILE A 139 8.69 6.12 -8.66
C ILE A 139 10.04 6.42 -9.33
N LYS A 140 10.18 7.59 -9.97
CA LYS A 140 11.44 7.99 -10.61
C LYS A 140 12.59 8.04 -9.61
N LYS A 141 12.33 8.45 -8.36
CA LYS A 141 13.35 8.42 -7.30
C LYS A 141 13.75 6.98 -6.97
N GLY A 142 12.81 6.06 -6.80
CA GLY A 142 13.09 4.63 -6.62
C GLY A 142 13.91 4.06 -7.77
N LEU A 143 13.49 4.32 -9.02
CA LEU A 143 14.19 3.88 -10.23
C LEU A 143 15.58 4.52 -10.42
N SER A 144 15.84 5.69 -9.86
CA SER A 144 17.20 6.28 -9.85
C SER A 144 18.16 5.56 -8.91
N ILE A 145 17.61 4.85 -7.89
CA ILE A 145 18.37 4.04 -6.94
C ILE A 145 18.59 2.64 -7.50
N ASN A 146 17.52 2.00 -8.00
CA ASN A 146 17.54 0.69 -8.61
C ASN A 146 16.96 0.75 -10.02
N LYS A 147 17.84 0.75 -11.03
CA LYS A 147 17.48 0.90 -12.45
C LYS A 147 16.91 -0.38 -13.06
N ASP A 148 17.07 -1.51 -12.40
CA ASP A 148 16.64 -2.82 -12.88
C ASP A 148 15.44 -3.38 -12.10
N ASN A 149 14.65 -2.49 -11.49
CA ASN A 149 13.43 -2.85 -10.78
C ASN A 149 12.26 -2.91 -11.77
N GLU A 150 11.90 -4.13 -12.22
CA GLU A 150 10.80 -4.35 -13.17
C GLU A 150 9.45 -3.89 -12.62
N ARG A 151 9.21 -4.07 -11.31
CA ARG A 151 7.97 -3.63 -10.65
C ARG A 151 7.88 -2.11 -10.58
N GLY A 152 9.01 -1.43 -10.40
CA GLY A 152 9.09 0.02 -10.46
C GLY A 152 8.68 0.57 -11.82
N TYR A 153 9.16 -0.04 -12.92
CA TYR A 153 8.74 0.34 -14.27
C TYR A 153 7.27 0.00 -14.54
N PHE A 154 6.77 -1.14 -14.05
CA PHE A 154 5.36 -1.49 -14.12
C PHE A 154 4.49 -0.43 -13.41
N GLN A 155 4.86 -0.03 -12.20
CA GLN A 155 4.16 1.01 -11.45
C GLN A 155 4.23 2.37 -12.18
N LEU A 156 5.36 2.68 -12.85
CA LEU A 156 5.47 3.87 -13.69
C LEU A 156 4.49 3.82 -14.85
N GLY A 157 4.43 2.68 -15.56
CA GLY A 157 3.51 2.47 -16.67
C GLY A 157 2.05 2.66 -16.25
N ASN A 158 1.64 2.05 -15.14
CA ASN A 158 0.29 2.23 -14.60
C ASN A 158 -0.01 3.70 -14.26
N THR A 159 0.95 4.39 -13.64
CA THR A 159 0.81 5.82 -13.31
C THR A 159 0.69 6.68 -14.57
N GLU A 160 1.43 6.35 -15.63
CA GLU A 160 1.36 7.07 -16.91
C GLU A 160 0.04 6.80 -17.65
N ILE A 161 -0.56 5.60 -17.55
CA ILE A 161 -1.94 5.34 -18.04
C ILE A 161 -2.93 6.26 -17.31
N MET A 162 -2.86 6.32 -15.98
CA MET A 162 -3.74 7.19 -15.18
C MET A 162 -3.58 8.65 -15.53
N LEU A 163 -2.38 9.08 -15.95
CA LEU A 163 -2.09 10.41 -16.50
C LEU A 163 -2.45 10.56 -17.98
N LYS A 164 -2.96 9.51 -18.64
CA LYS A 164 -3.27 9.45 -20.09
C LYS A 164 -2.06 9.60 -21.00
N ASN A 165 -0.87 9.39 -20.50
CA ASN A 165 0.39 9.44 -21.25
C ASN A 165 0.72 8.06 -21.84
N TYR A 166 -0.11 7.57 -22.76
CA TYR A 166 -0.04 6.20 -23.27
C TYR A 166 1.33 5.82 -23.85
N GLN A 167 1.99 6.73 -24.58
CA GLN A 167 3.33 6.44 -25.14
C GLN A 167 4.40 6.25 -24.06
N LEU A 168 4.33 7.05 -22.96
CA LEU A 168 5.24 6.90 -21.83
C LEU A 168 4.93 5.62 -21.04
N ALA A 169 3.67 5.26 -20.91
CA ALA A 169 3.25 4.01 -20.31
C ALA A 169 3.80 2.81 -21.08
N LEU A 170 3.68 2.80 -22.42
CA LEU A 170 4.20 1.73 -23.27
C LEU A 170 5.71 1.56 -23.08
N ASN A 171 6.47 2.67 -23.07
CA ASN A 171 7.92 2.63 -22.86
C ASN A 171 8.28 2.06 -21.48
N ALA A 172 7.53 2.41 -20.45
CA ALA A 172 7.74 1.89 -19.10
C ALA A 172 7.47 0.38 -19.03
N PHE A 173 6.34 -0.09 -19.57
CA PHE A 173 6.03 -1.52 -19.60
C PHE A 173 7.04 -2.32 -20.43
N LYS A 174 7.46 -1.83 -21.60
CA LYS A 174 8.52 -2.47 -22.41
C LYS A 174 9.83 -2.59 -21.63
N LYS A 175 10.17 -1.60 -20.80
CA LYS A 175 11.34 -1.70 -19.94
C LYS A 175 11.17 -2.74 -18.84
N SER A 176 9.99 -2.80 -18.22
CA SER A 176 9.63 -3.80 -17.22
C SER A 176 9.71 -5.23 -17.78
N SER A 177 9.06 -5.50 -18.91
CA SER A 177 9.05 -6.82 -19.55
C SER A 177 10.44 -7.22 -20.11
N LYS A 178 11.27 -6.25 -20.50
CA LYS A 178 12.66 -6.49 -20.88
C LYS A 178 13.52 -6.95 -19.71
N ILE A 179 13.33 -6.36 -18.52
CA ILE A 179 14.04 -6.75 -17.29
C ILE A 179 13.58 -8.14 -16.84
N ASN A 180 12.27 -8.38 -16.85
CA ASN A 180 11.70 -9.68 -16.47
C ASN A 180 10.71 -10.15 -17.56
N SER A 181 11.18 -11.00 -18.45
CA SER A 181 10.39 -11.54 -19.55
C SER A 181 9.24 -12.48 -19.12
N LYS A 182 9.21 -12.89 -17.86
CA LYS A 182 8.12 -13.69 -17.28
C LYS A 182 7.08 -12.84 -16.53
N PHE A 183 7.27 -11.52 -16.47
CA PHE A 183 6.31 -10.62 -15.83
C PHE A 183 5.15 -10.34 -16.78
N TRP A 184 4.25 -11.32 -16.89
CA TRP A 184 3.13 -11.32 -17.84
C TRP A 184 2.22 -10.09 -17.72
N GLN A 185 2.03 -9.54 -16.51
CA GLN A 185 1.21 -8.35 -16.31
C GLN A 185 1.75 -7.15 -17.09
N SER A 186 3.07 -7.00 -17.14
CA SER A 186 3.69 -5.92 -17.92
C SER A 186 3.50 -6.11 -19.40
N ILE A 187 3.63 -7.36 -19.90
CA ILE A 187 3.41 -7.72 -21.30
C ILE A 187 1.94 -7.51 -21.69
N ASN A 188 1.02 -7.90 -20.81
CA ASN A 188 -0.41 -7.64 -20.99
C ASN A 188 -0.70 -6.14 -21.09
N ASN A 189 -0.14 -5.34 -20.19
CA ASN A 189 -0.36 -3.90 -20.16
C ASN A 189 0.29 -3.18 -21.36
N GLU A 190 1.38 -3.73 -21.94
CA GLU A 190 1.83 -3.30 -23.28
C GLU A 190 0.72 -3.48 -24.31
N GLY A 191 0.06 -4.64 -24.31
CA GLY A 191 -1.07 -4.93 -25.20
C GLY A 191 -2.23 -3.97 -24.99
N LEU A 192 -2.63 -3.71 -23.75
CA LEU A 192 -3.68 -2.75 -23.41
C LEU A 192 -3.40 -1.35 -23.99
N VAL A 193 -2.18 -0.86 -23.75
CA VAL A 193 -1.77 0.46 -24.27
C VAL A 193 -1.69 0.49 -25.78
N LEU A 194 -1.13 -0.54 -26.41
CA LEU A 194 -1.06 -0.64 -27.87
C LEU A 194 -2.45 -0.65 -28.52
N TYR A 195 -3.42 -1.29 -27.87
CA TYR A 195 -4.80 -1.30 -28.34
C TYR A 195 -5.42 0.11 -28.31
N GLU A 196 -5.20 0.85 -27.24
CA GLU A 196 -5.64 2.26 -27.15
C GLU A 196 -4.95 3.16 -28.19
N LEU A 197 -3.68 2.88 -28.52
CA LEU A 197 -2.90 3.57 -29.56
C LEU A 197 -3.25 3.14 -31.00
N ASN A 198 -4.32 2.38 -31.21
CA ASN A 198 -4.76 1.85 -32.52
C ASN A 198 -3.79 0.84 -33.16
N ASN A 199 -2.84 0.29 -32.42
CA ASN A 199 -1.94 -0.76 -32.90
C ASN A 199 -2.45 -2.17 -32.50
N SER A 200 -3.63 -2.53 -33.02
CA SER A 200 -4.29 -3.80 -32.66
C SER A 200 -3.48 -5.04 -33.06
N LYS A 201 -2.66 -4.96 -34.14
CA LYS A 201 -1.81 -6.11 -34.55
C LYS A 201 -0.77 -6.45 -33.47
N GLU A 202 -0.06 -5.44 -32.99
CA GLU A 202 0.96 -5.59 -31.95
C GLU A 202 0.30 -5.94 -30.60
N ALA A 203 -0.87 -5.35 -30.28
CA ALA A 203 -1.62 -5.67 -29.07
C ALA A 203 -1.96 -7.16 -29.00
N ILE A 204 -2.46 -7.75 -30.10
CA ILE A 204 -2.75 -9.19 -30.20
C ILE A 204 -1.50 -10.03 -29.91
N LEU A 205 -0.33 -9.63 -30.44
CA LEU A 205 0.92 -10.35 -30.18
C LEU A 205 1.28 -10.29 -28.69
N ARG A 206 1.12 -9.13 -28.04
CA ARG A 206 1.42 -8.98 -26.60
C ARG A 206 0.46 -9.80 -25.73
N PHE A 207 -0.83 -9.78 -26.00
CA PHE A 207 -1.80 -10.62 -25.27
C PHE A 207 -1.50 -12.11 -25.44
N LYS A 208 -1.14 -12.57 -26.62
CA LYS A 208 -0.70 -13.96 -26.85
C LYS A 208 0.57 -14.28 -26.05
N SER A 209 1.54 -13.37 -26.04
CA SER A 209 2.77 -13.54 -25.25
C SER A 209 2.48 -13.62 -23.75
N ALA A 210 1.55 -12.82 -23.22
CA ALA A 210 1.11 -12.89 -21.83
C ALA A 210 0.45 -14.24 -21.51
N LEU A 211 -0.41 -14.73 -22.41
CA LEU A 211 -1.07 -16.03 -22.26
C LEU A 211 -0.12 -17.23 -22.32
N ASN A 212 1.00 -17.13 -23.01
CA ASN A 212 2.04 -18.17 -22.97
C ASN A 212 2.69 -18.31 -21.58
N ILE A 213 2.51 -17.33 -20.70
CA ILE A 213 3.09 -17.30 -19.36
C ILE A 213 2.03 -17.56 -18.29
N SER A 214 0.82 -17.05 -18.49
CA SER A 214 -0.26 -17.10 -17.49
C SER A 214 -1.63 -17.28 -18.15
N ASN A 215 -2.45 -18.15 -17.59
CA ASN A 215 -3.85 -18.36 -17.99
C ASN A 215 -4.80 -17.41 -17.24
N ASP A 216 -4.42 -16.15 -17.06
CA ASP A 216 -5.26 -15.17 -16.38
C ASP A 216 -6.42 -14.69 -17.27
N ALA A 217 -7.54 -14.34 -16.64
CA ALA A 217 -8.76 -13.91 -17.34
C ALA A 217 -8.56 -12.62 -18.14
N GLU A 218 -7.69 -11.72 -17.67
CA GLU A 218 -7.48 -10.43 -18.32
C GLU A 218 -6.87 -10.56 -19.72
N PRO A 219 -5.72 -11.20 -19.91
CA PRO A 219 -5.16 -11.37 -21.26
C PRO A 219 -6.02 -12.24 -22.15
N MET A 220 -6.78 -13.23 -21.62
CA MET A 220 -7.75 -14.00 -22.41
C MET A 220 -8.84 -13.10 -23.00
N LEU A 221 -9.46 -12.29 -22.18
CA LEU A 221 -10.55 -11.43 -22.60
C LEU A 221 -10.06 -10.31 -23.53
N ALA A 222 -8.92 -9.69 -23.20
CA ALA A 222 -8.31 -8.66 -24.04
C ALA A 222 -7.92 -9.19 -25.42
N LEU A 223 -7.35 -10.41 -25.49
CA LEU A 223 -7.06 -11.06 -26.76
C LEU A 223 -8.32 -11.33 -27.57
N ALA A 224 -9.35 -11.89 -26.95
CA ALA A 224 -10.61 -12.20 -27.62
C ALA A 224 -11.25 -10.93 -28.21
N ILE A 225 -11.29 -9.85 -27.43
CA ILE A 225 -11.79 -8.54 -27.87
C ILE A 225 -10.98 -8.03 -29.06
N ALA A 226 -9.66 -8.04 -28.96
CA ALA A 226 -8.77 -7.53 -30.02
C ALA A 226 -8.90 -8.32 -31.33
N LEU A 227 -9.02 -9.64 -31.24
CA LEU A 227 -9.25 -10.53 -32.43
C LEU A 227 -10.59 -10.20 -33.08
N ILE A 228 -11.68 -10.19 -32.33
CA ILE A 228 -13.04 -9.97 -32.84
C ILE A 228 -13.16 -8.56 -33.42
N SER A 229 -12.66 -7.55 -32.76
CA SER A 229 -12.66 -6.15 -33.24
C SER A 229 -11.81 -5.97 -34.52
N SER A 230 -10.84 -6.85 -34.76
CA SER A 230 -10.02 -6.85 -35.98
C SER A 230 -10.63 -7.70 -37.11
N GLY A 231 -11.90 -8.09 -37.01
CA GLY A 231 -12.59 -8.94 -37.99
C GLY A 231 -12.20 -10.41 -37.93
N LYS A 232 -11.43 -10.85 -36.96
CA LYS A 232 -10.98 -12.24 -36.78
C LYS A 232 -11.89 -13.01 -35.80
N LYS A 233 -13.21 -12.85 -35.97
CA LYS A 233 -14.18 -13.60 -35.14
C LYS A 233 -14.06 -15.07 -35.50
N SER A 234 -13.76 -15.91 -34.52
CA SER A 234 -13.65 -17.36 -34.64
C SER A 234 -14.26 -18.06 -33.44
N THR A 235 -14.53 -19.34 -33.56
CA THR A 235 -14.97 -20.16 -32.42
C THR A 235 -13.97 -20.10 -31.27
N GLU A 236 -12.67 -20.05 -31.56
CA GLU A 236 -11.61 -19.95 -30.58
C GLU A 236 -11.63 -18.60 -29.84
N SER A 237 -11.79 -17.47 -30.55
CA SER A 237 -11.86 -16.15 -29.90
C SER A 237 -13.10 -16.01 -29.00
N LEU A 238 -14.25 -16.59 -29.43
CA LEU A 238 -15.44 -16.62 -28.57
C LEU A 238 -15.28 -17.57 -27.38
N LYS A 239 -14.57 -18.69 -27.54
CA LYS A 239 -14.24 -19.61 -26.45
C LYS A 239 -13.38 -18.91 -25.40
N LEU A 240 -12.31 -18.25 -25.82
CA LEU A 240 -11.45 -17.45 -24.90
C LEU A 240 -12.26 -16.43 -24.10
N ALA A 241 -13.15 -15.66 -24.75
CA ALA A 241 -13.99 -14.68 -24.06
C ALA A 241 -14.90 -15.33 -23.01
N LYS A 242 -15.50 -16.50 -23.34
CA LYS A 242 -16.36 -17.24 -22.41
C LYS A 242 -15.56 -17.78 -21.21
N GLU A 243 -14.38 -18.35 -21.47
CA GLU A 243 -13.49 -18.86 -20.42
C GLU A 243 -13.01 -17.73 -19.48
N ALA A 244 -12.64 -16.59 -20.05
CA ALA A 244 -12.26 -15.41 -19.26
C ALA A 244 -13.38 -14.94 -18.30
N LEU A 245 -14.62 -14.81 -18.79
CA LEU A 245 -15.75 -14.39 -17.95
C LEU A 245 -16.15 -15.45 -16.91
N LYS A 246 -15.92 -16.74 -17.21
CA LYS A 246 -16.11 -17.82 -16.21
C LYS A 246 -15.04 -17.75 -15.12
N ALA A 247 -13.78 -17.50 -15.48
CA ALA A 247 -12.65 -17.39 -14.57
C ALA A 247 -12.74 -16.14 -13.68
N ASN A 248 -13.12 -15.00 -14.26
CA ASN A 248 -13.35 -13.76 -13.53
C ASN A 248 -14.57 -13.01 -14.06
N PRO A 249 -15.76 -13.21 -13.44
CA PRO A 249 -17.01 -12.58 -13.83
C PRO A 249 -17.00 -11.05 -13.73
N GLN A 250 -16.14 -10.48 -12.87
CA GLN A 250 -16.08 -9.03 -12.63
C GLN A 250 -15.75 -8.25 -13.91
N TYR A 251 -15.08 -8.86 -14.89
CA TYR A 251 -14.76 -8.21 -16.16
C TYR A 251 -15.99 -7.84 -17.01
N VAL A 252 -17.21 -8.29 -16.66
CA VAL A 252 -18.43 -7.81 -17.30
C VAL A 252 -18.73 -6.35 -16.96
N SER A 253 -18.23 -5.86 -15.83
CA SER A 253 -18.44 -4.50 -15.32
C SER A 253 -17.42 -3.51 -15.91
N ARG A 254 -17.92 -2.36 -16.42
CA ARG A 254 -17.06 -1.25 -16.86
C ARG A 254 -16.23 -0.66 -15.73
N ASP A 255 -16.81 -0.57 -14.54
CA ASP A 255 -16.11 -0.02 -13.37
C ASP A 255 -14.93 -0.92 -12.97
N TYR A 256 -15.10 -2.24 -13.06
CA TYR A 256 -14.01 -3.17 -12.83
C TYR A 256 -12.93 -3.05 -13.91
N GLN A 257 -13.32 -3.02 -15.20
CA GLN A 257 -12.38 -2.79 -16.30
C GLN A 257 -11.58 -1.50 -16.13
N ALA A 258 -12.24 -0.40 -15.72
CA ALA A 258 -11.58 0.87 -15.44
C ALA A 258 -10.58 0.78 -14.26
N LYS A 259 -10.92 0.04 -13.19
CA LYS A 259 -10.00 -0.26 -12.08
C LYS A 259 -8.79 -1.08 -12.52
N GLN A 260 -8.95 -1.94 -13.55
CA GLN A 260 -7.86 -2.66 -14.20
C GLN A 260 -7.12 -1.83 -15.27
N LEU A 261 -7.35 -0.53 -15.30
CA LEU A 261 -6.73 0.44 -16.21
C LEU A 261 -7.02 0.19 -17.71
N TRP A 262 -8.13 -0.47 -18.02
CA TRP A 262 -8.59 -0.60 -19.41
C TRP A 262 -8.97 0.78 -19.95
N GLY A 263 -8.44 1.10 -21.11
CA GLY A 263 -8.78 2.35 -21.80
C GLY A 263 -10.19 2.29 -22.42
N LYS A 264 -10.68 3.44 -22.84
CA LYS A 264 -12.06 3.58 -23.36
C LYS A 264 -12.33 2.69 -24.57
N LYS A 265 -11.37 2.60 -25.51
CA LYS A 265 -11.51 1.81 -26.73
C LYS A 265 -11.70 0.32 -26.42
N LEU A 266 -10.91 -0.25 -25.51
CA LEU A 266 -11.04 -1.65 -25.13
C LEU A 266 -12.37 -1.90 -24.40
N GLN A 267 -12.79 -1.00 -23.49
CA GLN A 267 -14.06 -1.09 -22.80
C GLN A 267 -15.26 -1.04 -23.77
N GLU A 268 -15.22 -0.16 -24.76
CA GLU A 268 -16.28 -0.08 -25.79
C GLU A 268 -16.33 -1.36 -26.62
N SER A 269 -15.18 -1.87 -27.05
CA SER A 269 -15.08 -3.13 -27.79
C SER A 269 -15.57 -4.32 -26.96
N ALA A 270 -15.32 -4.33 -25.64
CA ALA A 270 -15.87 -5.33 -24.73
C ALA A 270 -17.40 -5.29 -24.70
N GLN A 271 -18.01 -4.11 -24.66
CA GLN A 271 -19.49 -4.00 -24.68
C GLN A 271 -20.09 -4.50 -25.99
N ILE A 272 -19.40 -4.31 -27.13
CA ILE A 272 -19.83 -4.86 -28.42
C ILE A 272 -19.79 -6.39 -28.36
N LEU A 273 -18.70 -6.99 -27.87
CA LEU A 273 -18.56 -8.44 -27.68
C LEU A 273 -19.69 -8.98 -26.77
N PHE A 274 -19.96 -8.34 -25.64
CA PHE A 274 -20.95 -8.82 -24.66
C PHE A 274 -22.39 -8.79 -25.16
N LYS A 275 -22.69 -7.98 -26.18
CA LYS A 275 -24.00 -7.91 -26.85
C LYS A 275 -24.20 -9.03 -27.87
N MET A 276 -23.15 -9.75 -28.29
CA MET A 276 -23.27 -10.83 -29.28
C MET A 276 -24.13 -11.98 -28.75
N GLN A 277 -24.89 -12.62 -29.64
CA GLN A 277 -25.79 -13.70 -29.26
C GLN A 277 -25.05 -14.86 -28.57
N GLU A 278 -23.85 -15.18 -29.05
CA GLU A 278 -23.01 -16.27 -28.54
C GLU A 278 -22.49 -16.01 -27.12
N MET A 279 -22.51 -14.75 -26.65
CA MET A 279 -22.04 -14.35 -25.33
C MET A 279 -23.17 -14.16 -24.29
N ARG A 280 -24.43 -14.08 -24.73
CA ARG A 280 -25.59 -13.73 -23.87
C ARG A 280 -25.65 -14.58 -22.60
N LYS A 281 -25.51 -15.91 -22.73
CA LYS A 281 -25.60 -16.82 -21.58
C LYS A 281 -24.50 -16.53 -20.54
N VAL A 282 -23.23 -16.53 -20.95
CA VAL A 282 -22.09 -16.33 -20.03
C VAL A 282 -22.06 -14.93 -19.42
N VAL A 283 -22.50 -13.91 -20.19
CA VAL A 283 -22.61 -12.53 -19.69
C VAL A 283 -23.71 -12.41 -18.63
N LYS A 284 -24.86 -13.09 -18.82
CA LYS A 284 -25.93 -13.16 -17.82
C LYS A 284 -25.43 -13.80 -16.53
N GLU A 285 -24.83 -15.01 -16.65
CA GLU A 285 -24.24 -15.72 -15.49
C GLU A 285 -23.16 -14.89 -14.77
N ALA A 286 -22.35 -14.15 -15.52
CA ALA A 286 -21.32 -13.28 -14.94
C ALA A 286 -21.90 -12.07 -14.18
N LYS A 287 -23.02 -11.50 -14.65
CA LYS A 287 -23.71 -10.41 -13.96
C LYS A 287 -24.34 -10.89 -12.65
N GLU A 288 -25.04 -12.04 -12.68
CA GLU A 288 -25.69 -12.64 -11.52
C GLU A 288 -24.69 -12.99 -10.39
N LYS A 289 -23.42 -13.28 -10.73
CA LYS A 289 -22.36 -13.52 -9.74
C LYS A 289 -21.74 -12.25 -9.14
N ASN A 290 -22.05 -11.10 -9.70
CA ASN A 290 -21.51 -9.80 -9.26
C ASN A 290 -22.54 -8.96 -8.48
N GLU A 291 -23.79 -9.43 -8.39
CA GLU A 291 -24.86 -8.89 -7.53
C GLU A 291 -24.77 -9.51 -6.12
#